data_de12b6e56a8cb6dfeee4bf4d8a3bd4c8
#
_entry.id   de12b6e56a8cb6dfeee4bf4d8a3bd4c8
#
_cell.length_a   1.000
_cell.length_b   1.000
_cell.length_c   1.000
_cell.angle_alpha   90.00
_cell.angle_beta   90.00
_cell.angle_gamma   90.00
#
_symmetry.space_group_name_H-M   'P 1'
#
loop_
_entity.id
_entity.type
_entity.pdbx_description
1 polymer ?
#
loop_
_entity_poly.entity_id
_entity_poly.type
_entity_poly.pdbx_seq_one_letter_code
_entity_poly.pdbx_strand_id
1 'polypeptide(L)'
;FLRDHLTDAQKAANRGEGSGDVESIKKLYNIIKSMSDNYSDLFDRRTTINRSLIQQSAQTVFDFGVLYKRSEEALMAHFVNAFSYAERELHENDVLVIHGMDKTSESVNEFLNQRLNQMFDRGVKTVLMYQHPDIMLSKKRRHEQHRKWFEYAEYRLTNTMGASAMDRYAEILRVSLPTTVQQAMQGSDYQIYLINRQTRNHNDRIIFNYHMSL
;
A
#
# COMPACT_ATOMS: atom_id res chain seq x y z
N PHE A 1 -12.84 -28.92 -1.16
CA PHE A 1 -12.42 -28.40 -2.48
C PHE A 1 -10.92 -28.56 -2.73
N LEU A 2 -10.01 -27.83 -2.02
CA LEU A 2 -8.55 -27.95 -2.26
C LEU A 2 -8.00 -29.34 -1.94
N ARG A 3 -8.48 -30.00 -0.90
CA ARG A 3 -8.08 -31.34 -0.54
C ARG A 3 -8.50 -32.36 -1.61
N ASP A 4 -9.67 -32.17 -2.19
CA ASP A 4 -10.20 -33.05 -3.24
C ASP A 4 -9.38 -32.88 -4.53
N HIS A 5 -9.09 -31.61 -4.92
CA HIS A 5 -8.19 -31.31 -6.03
C HIS A 5 -6.79 -31.90 -5.86
N LEU A 6 -6.23 -31.84 -4.63
CA LEU A 6 -4.93 -32.45 -4.34
C LEU A 6 -4.98 -33.96 -4.54
N THR A 7 -6.05 -34.60 -4.06
CA THR A 7 -6.24 -36.04 -4.20
C THR A 7 -6.37 -36.46 -5.68
N ASP A 8 -7.10 -35.70 -6.47
CA ASP A 8 -7.29 -35.94 -7.88
C ASP A 8 -6.01 -35.72 -8.70
N ALA A 9 -5.27 -34.62 -8.38
CA ALA A 9 -3.98 -34.38 -8.99
C ALA A 9 -2.93 -35.47 -8.65
N GLN A 10 -2.93 -35.98 -7.41
CA GLN A 10 -2.09 -37.11 -7.02
C GLN A 10 -2.43 -38.40 -7.77
N LYS A 11 -3.71 -38.65 -8.00
CA LYS A 11 -4.15 -39.83 -8.81
C LYS A 11 -3.72 -39.65 -10.28
N ALA A 12 -3.82 -38.45 -10.85
CA ALA A 12 -3.39 -38.14 -12.20
C ALA A 12 -1.87 -38.30 -12.37
N ALA A 13 -1.08 -37.82 -11.42
CA ALA A 13 0.37 -37.95 -11.41
C ALA A 13 0.81 -39.43 -11.34
N ASN A 14 0.11 -40.27 -10.55
CA ASN A 14 0.37 -41.70 -10.46
C ASN A 14 0.06 -42.45 -11.78
N ARG A 15 -0.72 -41.82 -12.66
CA ARG A 15 -0.99 -42.35 -14.03
C ARG A 15 -0.01 -41.83 -15.08
N GLY A 16 1.01 -41.04 -14.69
CA GLY A 16 1.97 -40.42 -15.59
C GLY A 16 1.50 -39.14 -16.29
N GLU A 17 0.37 -38.61 -15.86
CA GLU A 17 -0.25 -37.40 -16.40
C GLU A 17 0.18 -36.16 -15.56
N GLY A 18 1.36 -35.61 -15.84
CA GLY A 18 1.78 -34.29 -15.33
C GLY A 18 2.16 -34.21 -13.83
N SER A 19 3.43 -34.26 -13.52
CA SER A 19 3.94 -34.14 -12.13
C SER A 19 4.05 -32.71 -11.58
N GLY A 20 4.07 -31.70 -12.44
CA GLY A 20 4.30 -30.31 -12.03
C GLY A 20 3.16 -29.68 -11.19
N ASP A 21 1.93 -30.02 -11.50
CA ASP A 21 0.75 -29.47 -10.83
C ASP A 21 0.58 -29.99 -9.40
N VAL A 22 0.97 -31.23 -9.13
CA VAL A 22 0.81 -31.87 -7.81
C VAL A 22 1.63 -31.13 -6.74
N GLU A 23 2.86 -30.77 -7.05
CA GLU A 23 3.74 -30.07 -6.08
C GLU A 23 3.23 -28.69 -5.78
N SER A 24 2.76 -27.95 -6.78
CA SER A 24 2.18 -26.61 -6.64
C SER A 24 0.89 -26.66 -5.81
N ILE A 25 0.00 -27.60 -6.08
CA ILE A 25 -1.23 -27.79 -5.31
C ILE A 25 -0.93 -28.21 -3.87
N LYS A 26 0.08 -29.07 -3.65
CA LYS A 26 0.52 -29.47 -2.31
C LYS A 26 1.10 -28.29 -1.53
N LYS A 27 1.91 -27.44 -2.16
CA LYS A 27 2.42 -26.21 -1.54
C LYS A 27 1.27 -25.29 -1.14
N LEU A 28 0.33 -25.05 -2.04
CA LEU A 28 -0.84 -24.21 -1.78
C LEU A 28 -1.69 -24.77 -0.63
N TYR A 29 -1.96 -26.09 -0.65
CA TYR A 29 -2.69 -26.76 0.43
C TYR A 29 -2.00 -26.59 1.78
N ASN A 30 -0.67 -26.80 1.84
CA ASN A 30 0.09 -26.67 3.07
C ASN A 30 0.08 -25.24 3.60
N ILE A 31 0.17 -24.23 2.71
CA ILE A 31 0.08 -22.81 3.09
C ILE A 31 -1.29 -22.52 3.69
N ILE A 32 -2.36 -22.86 2.99
CA ILE A 32 -3.73 -22.61 3.45
C ILE A 32 -4.03 -23.37 4.74
N LYS A 33 -3.57 -24.64 4.84
CA LYS A 33 -3.70 -25.42 6.06
C LYS A 33 -2.95 -24.77 7.23
N SER A 34 -1.70 -24.36 7.03
CA SER A 34 -0.91 -23.66 8.04
C SER A 34 -1.58 -22.35 8.47
N MET A 35 -2.16 -21.61 7.54
CA MET A 35 -2.92 -20.38 7.86
C MET A 35 -4.16 -20.69 8.68
N SER A 36 -4.92 -21.73 8.30
CA SER A 36 -6.11 -22.17 9.05
C SER A 36 -5.75 -22.68 10.45
N ASP A 37 -4.71 -23.48 10.58
CA ASP A 37 -4.31 -24.08 11.87
C ASP A 37 -3.73 -23.03 12.83
N ASN A 38 -2.93 -22.10 12.33
CA ASN A 38 -2.24 -21.09 13.17
C ASN A 38 -3.04 -19.80 13.38
N TYR A 39 -3.99 -19.49 12.50
CA TYR A 39 -4.74 -18.23 12.48
C TYR A 39 -6.25 -18.47 12.27
N SER A 40 -6.79 -19.59 12.82
CA SER A 40 -8.22 -19.93 12.69
C SER A 40 -9.13 -18.82 13.23
N ASP A 41 -8.68 -18.12 14.28
CA ASP A 41 -9.38 -16.97 14.84
C ASP A 41 -9.51 -15.79 13.86
N LEU A 42 -8.69 -15.73 12.83
CA LEU A 42 -8.68 -14.67 11.82
C LEU A 42 -9.33 -15.11 10.50
N PHE A 43 -9.10 -16.35 10.07
CA PHE A 43 -9.48 -16.81 8.72
C PHE A 43 -10.66 -17.78 8.70
N ASP A 44 -10.93 -18.50 9.81
CA ASP A 44 -12.04 -19.45 9.90
C ASP A 44 -13.29 -18.81 10.55
N ARG A 45 -13.58 -17.58 10.16
CA ARG A 45 -14.77 -16.86 10.60
C ARG A 45 -15.51 -16.23 9.43
N ARG A 46 -16.82 -16.17 9.54
CA ARG A 46 -17.63 -15.42 8.59
C ARG A 46 -17.30 -13.95 8.70
N THR A 47 -17.19 -13.28 7.57
CA THR A 47 -17.09 -11.82 7.52
C THR A 47 -18.31 -11.19 8.20
N THR A 48 -18.06 -10.40 9.24
CA THR A 48 -19.10 -9.69 9.97
C THR A 48 -19.31 -8.26 9.44
N ILE A 49 -18.52 -7.85 8.45
CA ILE A 49 -18.64 -6.52 7.85
C ILE A 49 -19.97 -6.44 7.10
N ASN A 50 -20.80 -5.50 7.52
CA ASN A 50 -22.06 -5.23 6.85
C ASN A 50 -21.84 -4.23 5.71
N ARG A 51 -22.01 -4.70 4.46
CA ARG A 51 -21.84 -3.89 3.26
C ARG A 51 -22.70 -2.63 3.26
N SER A 52 -23.93 -2.70 3.75
CA SER A 52 -24.83 -1.56 3.79
C SER A 52 -24.33 -0.46 4.72
N LEU A 53 -23.64 -0.80 5.80
CA LEU A 53 -23.03 0.19 6.69
C LEU A 53 -21.90 0.95 6.01
N ILE A 54 -21.07 0.27 5.23
CA ILE A 54 -20.00 0.92 4.47
C ILE A 54 -20.59 1.88 3.43
N GLN A 55 -21.56 1.43 2.67
CA GLN A 55 -22.20 2.26 1.64
C GLN A 55 -22.93 3.49 2.19
N GLN A 56 -23.40 3.43 3.43
CA GLN A 56 -24.07 4.55 4.11
C GLN A 56 -23.12 5.46 4.89
N SER A 57 -21.85 5.04 5.05
CA SER A 57 -20.87 5.78 5.85
C SER A 57 -20.10 6.75 4.96
N ALA A 58 -19.99 7.99 5.41
CA ALA A 58 -19.14 8.99 4.73
C ALA A 58 -17.64 8.63 4.82
N GLN A 59 -17.27 7.84 5.84
CA GLN A 59 -15.90 7.38 6.03
C GLN A 59 -15.92 5.97 6.65
N THR A 60 -15.08 5.08 6.11
CA THR A 60 -14.83 3.75 6.65
C THR A 60 -13.34 3.57 6.92
N VAL A 61 -12.98 3.08 8.09
CA VAL A 61 -11.60 2.85 8.50
C VAL A 61 -11.40 1.37 8.80
N PHE A 62 -10.40 0.75 8.17
CA PHE A 62 -9.93 -0.59 8.49
C PHE A 62 -8.64 -0.47 9.30
N ASP A 63 -8.72 -0.74 10.61
CA ASP A 63 -7.57 -0.66 11.50
C ASP A 63 -6.90 -2.03 11.66
N PHE A 64 -5.63 -2.11 11.26
CA PHE A 64 -4.79 -3.31 11.37
C PHE A 64 -3.84 -3.28 12.58
N GLY A 65 -3.95 -2.31 13.47
CA GLY A 65 -3.04 -2.10 14.60
C GLY A 65 -2.88 -3.35 15.47
N VAL A 66 -3.95 -4.11 15.68
CA VAL A 66 -3.93 -5.35 16.46
C VAL A 66 -3.14 -6.47 15.79
N LEU A 67 -3.07 -6.48 14.45
CA LEU A 67 -2.41 -7.52 13.67
C LEU A 67 -0.88 -7.35 13.61
N TYR A 68 -0.36 -6.14 13.85
CA TYR A 68 1.09 -5.90 13.90
C TYR A 68 1.83 -6.74 14.94
N LYS A 69 1.14 -7.21 15.98
CA LYS A 69 1.71 -8.06 17.02
C LYS A 69 1.71 -9.55 16.68
N ARG A 70 1.11 -9.92 15.55
CA ARG A 70 0.99 -11.32 15.11
C ARG A 70 2.11 -11.68 14.13
N SER A 71 1.80 -11.89 12.87
CA SER A 71 2.80 -12.12 11.83
C SER A 71 2.60 -11.16 10.67
N GLU A 72 3.69 -10.88 9.97
CA GLU A 72 3.67 -10.04 8.78
C GLU A 72 2.77 -10.64 7.69
N GLU A 73 2.81 -11.95 7.52
CA GLU A 73 2.01 -12.67 6.53
C GLU A 73 0.50 -12.56 6.82
N ALA A 74 0.10 -12.73 8.09
CA ALA A 74 -1.28 -12.59 8.49
C ALA A 74 -1.76 -11.14 8.31
N LEU A 75 -0.94 -10.16 8.68
CA LEU A 75 -1.21 -8.74 8.46
C LEU A 75 -1.41 -8.45 6.97
N MET A 76 -0.50 -8.90 6.11
CA MET A 76 -0.56 -8.65 4.66
C MET A 76 -1.76 -9.33 4.03
N ALA A 77 -2.10 -10.57 4.43
CA ALA A 77 -3.28 -11.27 3.94
C ALA A 77 -4.57 -10.54 4.31
N HIS A 78 -4.69 -10.06 5.55
CA HIS A 78 -5.85 -9.26 5.96
C HIS A 78 -5.92 -7.91 5.27
N PHE A 79 -4.78 -7.26 5.07
CA PHE A 79 -4.71 -6.01 4.33
C PHE A 79 -5.21 -6.20 2.89
N VAL A 80 -4.72 -7.21 2.17
CA VAL A 80 -5.16 -7.51 0.79
C VAL A 80 -6.66 -7.83 0.74
N ASN A 81 -7.17 -8.56 1.73
CA ASN A 81 -8.59 -8.89 1.80
C ASN A 81 -9.47 -7.65 2.03
N ALA A 82 -9.11 -6.82 3.01
CA ALA A 82 -9.84 -5.58 3.30
C ALA A 82 -9.74 -4.57 2.16
N PHE A 83 -8.56 -4.45 1.54
CA PHE A 83 -8.35 -3.62 0.35
C PHE A 83 -9.25 -4.07 -0.80
N SER A 84 -9.25 -5.37 -1.11
CA SER A 84 -10.08 -5.93 -2.19
C SER A 84 -11.57 -5.77 -1.92
N TYR A 85 -11.97 -5.77 -0.65
CA TYR A 85 -13.33 -5.47 -0.23
C TYR A 85 -13.66 -3.98 -0.45
N ALA A 86 -12.82 -3.09 0.05
CA ALA A 86 -13.00 -1.64 -0.08
C ALA A 86 -13.02 -1.19 -1.56
N GLU A 87 -12.11 -1.72 -2.37
CA GLU A 87 -12.00 -1.40 -3.80
C GLU A 87 -13.32 -1.58 -4.56
N ARG A 88 -14.10 -2.60 -4.20
CA ARG A 88 -15.39 -2.89 -4.86
C ARG A 88 -16.47 -1.87 -4.55
N GLU A 89 -16.35 -1.18 -3.42
CA GLU A 89 -17.32 -0.20 -2.94
C GLU A 89 -16.95 1.24 -3.34
N LEU A 90 -15.76 1.45 -3.89
CA LEU A 90 -15.28 2.77 -4.30
C LEU A 90 -15.81 3.18 -5.67
N HIS A 91 -16.27 4.41 -5.75
CA HIS A 91 -16.82 5.05 -6.95
C HIS A 91 -15.95 6.22 -7.41
N GLU A 92 -16.29 6.80 -8.53
CA GLU A 92 -15.66 8.02 -9.04
C GLU A 92 -15.71 9.14 -7.98
N ASN A 93 -14.58 9.83 -7.80
CA ASN A 93 -14.34 10.88 -6.80
C ASN A 93 -14.22 10.42 -5.34
N ASP A 94 -14.41 9.14 -5.03
CA ASP A 94 -14.08 8.64 -3.71
C ASP A 94 -12.57 8.73 -3.44
N VAL A 95 -12.20 8.79 -2.17
CA VAL A 95 -10.81 8.90 -1.74
C VAL A 95 -10.41 7.66 -0.95
N LEU A 96 -9.42 6.93 -1.45
CA LEU A 96 -8.77 5.84 -0.74
C LEU A 96 -7.49 6.35 -0.08
N VAL A 97 -7.40 6.21 1.24
CA VAL A 97 -6.18 6.52 1.99
C VAL A 97 -5.54 5.23 2.47
N ILE A 98 -4.27 5.00 2.12
CA ILE A 98 -3.48 3.88 2.62
C ILE A 98 -2.36 4.43 3.50
N HIS A 99 -2.45 4.19 4.81
CA HIS A 99 -1.47 4.62 5.79
C HIS A 99 -0.49 3.48 6.11
N GLY A 100 0.80 3.81 6.29
CA GLY A 100 1.83 2.83 6.62
C GLY A 100 2.38 2.07 5.41
N MET A 101 2.44 2.72 4.25
CA MET A 101 3.00 2.14 3.03
C MET A 101 4.44 1.68 3.16
N ASP A 102 5.19 2.24 4.10
CA ASP A 102 6.56 1.83 4.44
C ASP A 102 6.66 0.41 5.03
N LYS A 103 5.54 -0.19 5.41
CA LYS A 103 5.45 -1.53 6.00
C LYS A 103 4.95 -2.60 5.04
N THR A 104 4.61 -2.24 3.81
CA THR A 104 4.11 -3.20 2.82
C THR A 104 5.25 -4.03 2.21
N SER A 105 4.99 -5.33 1.97
CA SER A 105 5.92 -6.22 1.30
C SER A 105 5.96 -5.99 -0.22
N GLU A 106 7.01 -6.47 -0.88
CA GLU A 106 7.18 -6.34 -2.34
C GLU A 106 5.99 -6.94 -3.11
N SER A 107 5.51 -8.12 -2.70
CA SER A 107 4.35 -8.78 -3.32
C SER A 107 3.05 -7.99 -3.17
N VAL A 108 2.85 -7.36 -2.00
CA VAL A 108 1.70 -6.47 -1.78
C VAL A 108 1.83 -5.20 -2.62
N ASN A 109 3.04 -4.67 -2.80
CA ASN A 109 3.26 -3.51 -3.64
C ASN A 109 2.98 -3.79 -5.13
N GLU A 110 3.33 -4.98 -5.63
CA GLU A 110 2.98 -5.40 -6.98
C GLU A 110 1.45 -5.52 -7.16
N PHE A 111 0.78 -6.15 -6.20
CA PHE A 111 -0.68 -6.23 -6.17
C PHE A 111 -1.32 -4.83 -6.16
N LEU A 112 -0.88 -3.94 -5.26
CA LEU A 112 -1.39 -2.58 -5.16
C LEU A 112 -1.17 -1.78 -6.44
N ASN A 113 -0.01 -1.93 -7.09
CA ASN A 113 0.29 -1.18 -8.30
C ASN A 113 -0.74 -1.44 -9.41
N GLN A 114 -1.13 -2.69 -9.60
CA GLN A 114 -2.15 -3.03 -10.59
C GLN A 114 -3.52 -2.43 -10.22
N ARG A 115 -3.89 -2.52 -8.95
CA ARG A 115 -5.20 -2.07 -8.47
C ARG A 115 -5.32 -0.55 -8.41
N LEU A 116 -4.28 0.14 -7.97
CA LEU A 116 -4.26 1.61 -7.93
C LEU A 116 -4.38 2.23 -9.32
N ASN A 117 -3.76 1.63 -10.34
CA ASN A 117 -3.92 2.07 -11.72
C ASN A 117 -5.37 1.90 -12.20
N GLN A 118 -5.98 0.74 -11.93
CA GLN A 118 -7.38 0.49 -12.27
C GLN A 118 -8.35 1.45 -11.56
N MET A 119 -8.06 1.79 -10.31
CA MET A 119 -8.85 2.77 -9.54
C MET A 119 -8.68 4.18 -10.09
N PHE A 120 -7.47 4.57 -10.47
CA PHE A 120 -7.22 5.85 -11.13
C PHE A 120 -8.03 5.98 -12.42
N ASP A 121 -8.07 4.94 -13.26
CA ASP A 121 -8.88 4.92 -14.49
C ASP A 121 -10.38 5.04 -14.20
N ARG A 122 -10.82 4.62 -13.02
CA ARG A 122 -12.22 4.76 -12.54
C ARG A 122 -12.49 6.12 -11.88
N GLY A 123 -11.51 7.02 -11.80
CA GLY A 123 -11.65 8.33 -11.17
C GLY A 123 -11.58 8.32 -9.64
N VAL A 124 -11.12 7.22 -9.03
CA VAL A 124 -10.88 7.15 -7.58
C VAL A 124 -9.57 7.87 -7.25
N LYS A 125 -9.60 8.72 -6.24
CA LYS A 125 -8.41 9.44 -5.76
C LYS A 125 -7.69 8.59 -4.71
N THR A 126 -6.37 8.48 -4.81
CA THR A 126 -5.58 7.69 -3.88
C THR A 126 -4.56 8.54 -3.13
N VAL A 127 -4.46 8.32 -1.82
CA VAL A 127 -3.49 8.97 -0.94
C VAL A 127 -2.64 7.89 -0.30
N LEU A 128 -1.34 7.89 -0.58
CA LEU A 128 -0.37 6.96 0.01
C LEU A 128 0.41 7.69 1.11
N MET A 129 0.30 7.19 2.34
CA MET A 129 0.94 7.83 3.49
C MET A 129 2.10 6.97 4.01
N TYR A 130 3.23 7.61 4.22
CA TYR A 130 4.47 7.04 4.71
C TYR A 130 4.87 7.69 6.03
N GLN A 131 5.33 6.89 6.99
CA GLN A 131 5.91 7.42 8.22
C GLN A 131 7.37 7.87 8.00
N HIS A 132 8.08 7.14 7.15
CA HIS A 132 9.49 7.39 6.87
C HIS A 132 9.73 7.58 5.37
N PRO A 133 10.32 8.71 4.94
CA PRO A 133 10.57 8.98 3.52
C PRO A 133 11.67 8.09 2.92
N ASP A 134 12.48 7.44 3.75
CA ASP A 134 13.65 6.66 3.31
C ASP A 134 13.32 5.54 2.32
N ILE A 135 12.12 4.97 2.40
CA ILE A 135 11.69 3.93 1.47
C ILE A 135 11.45 4.51 0.07
N MET A 136 10.72 5.63 -0.01
CA MET A 136 10.45 6.30 -1.28
C MET A 136 11.74 6.83 -1.92
N LEU A 137 12.68 7.28 -1.10
CA LEU A 137 13.95 7.87 -1.52
C LEU A 137 15.07 6.82 -1.68
N SER A 138 14.78 5.55 -1.45
CA SER A 138 15.75 4.47 -1.51
C SER A 138 16.05 4.04 -2.94
N LYS A 139 17.34 3.79 -3.26
CA LYS A 139 17.79 3.22 -4.53
C LYS A 139 17.70 1.68 -4.56
N LYS A 140 17.28 1.02 -3.47
CA LYS A 140 17.16 -0.44 -3.41
C LYS A 140 16.06 -0.93 -4.35
N ARG A 141 16.31 -2.03 -5.07
CA ARG A 141 15.35 -2.61 -6.03
C ARG A 141 13.99 -2.91 -5.40
N ARG A 142 13.98 -3.48 -4.20
CA ARG A 142 12.75 -3.79 -3.44
C ARG A 142 11.87 -2.56 -3.14
N HIS A 143 12.41 -1.35 -3.24
CA HIS A 143 11.68 -0.10 -3.01
C HIS A 143 11.36 0.65 -4.31
N GLU A 144 11.62 0.04 -5.46
CA GLU A 144 11.42 0.67 -6.78
C GLU A 144 9.97 1.12 -6.98
N GLN A 145 9.00 0.31 -6.53
CA GLN A 145 7.59 0.65 -6.69
C GLN A 145 7.19 1.88 -5.85
N HIS A 146 7.68 1.99 -4.61
CA HIS A 146 7.47 3.18 -3.77
C HIS A 146 8.05 4.43 -4.39
N ARG A 147 9.26 4.32 -4.99
CA ARG A 147 9.89 5.43 -5.70
C ARG A 147 9.07 5.84 -6.93
N LYS A 148 8.55 4.88 -7.70
CA LYS A 148 7.68 5.16 -8.86
C LYS A 148 6.42 5.89 -8.42
N TRP A 149 5.72 5.43 -7.39
CA TRP A 149 4.56 6.14 -6.87
C TRP A 149 4.88 7.56 -6.44
N PHE A 150 6.03 7.74 -5.79
CA PHE A 150 6.49 9.07 -5.39
C PHE A 150 6.80 9.96 -6.60
N GLU A 151 7.50 9.46 -7.61
CA GLU A 151 7.82 10.20 -8.84
C GLU A 151 6.57 10.59 -9.63
N TYR A 152 5.57 9.71 -9.67
CA TYR A 152 4.35 9.90 -10.47
C TYR A 152 3.21 10.57 -9.69
N ALA A 153 3.33 10.75 -8.39
CA ALA A 153 2.31 11.43 -7.61
C ALA A 153 2.05 12.85 -8.15
N GLU A 154 0.79 13.19 -8.32
CA GLU A 154 0.37 14.53 -8.75
C GLU A 154 0.69 15.57 -7.66
N TYR A 155 0.36 15.23 -6.43
CA TYR A 155 0.64 16.03 -5.25
C TYR A 155 1.55 15.28 -4.29
N ARG A 156 2.50 16.00 -3.69
CA ARG A 156 3.38 15.47 -2.64
C ARG A 156 3.31 16.40 -1.46
N LEU A 157 2.80 15.86 -0.35
CA LEU A 157 2.77 16.54 0.93
C LEU A 157 3.91 15.99 1.77
N THR A 158 4.79 16.84 2.22
CA THR A 158 5.91 16.43 3.07
C THR A 158 5.94 17.29 4.32
N ASN A 159 6.27 16.68 5.43
CA ASN A 159 6.61 17.36 6.65
C ASN A 159 8.14 17.65 6.68
N THR A 160 8.68 18.02 7.81
CA THR A 160 10.11 18.31 8.01
C THR A 160 11.00 17.17 7.50
N MET A 161 12.04 17.51 6.76
CA MET A 161 13.03 16.56 6.24
C MET A 161 14.44 16.97 6.68
N GLY A 162 15.25 15.97 7.06
CA GLY A 162 16.68 16.17 7.25
C GLY A 162 17.42 16.43 5.92
N ALA A 163 18.58 17.08 5.97
CA ALA A 163 19.36 17.49 4.79
C ALA A 163 19.61 16.32 3.81
N SER A 164 20.04 15.15 4.30
CA SER A 164 20.28 13.96 3.46
C SER A 164 19.02 13.43 2.77
N ALA A 165 17.85 13.56 3.38
CA ALA A 165 16.58 13.19 2.75
C ALA A 165 16.19 14.20 1.68
N MET A 166 16.45 15.47 1.89
CA MET A 166 16.21 16.52 0.89
C MET A 166 17.08 16.38 -0.33
N ASP A 167 18.36 16.07 -0.16
CA ASP A 167 19.27 15.84 -1.29
C ASP A 167 18.77 14.68 -2.16
N ARG A 168 18.38 13.57 -1.53
CA ARG A 168 17.79 12.41 -2.24
C ARG A 168 16.45 12.75 -2.90
N TYR A 169 15.63 13.54 -2.24
CA TYR A 169 14.36 14.04 -2.77
C TYR A 169 14.59 14.86 -4.04
N ALA A 170 15.54 15.82 -4.00
CA ALA A 170 15.90 16.64 -5.15
C ALA A 170 16.46 15.79 -6.30
N GLU A 171 17.32 14.81 -5.99
CA GLU A 171 17.90 13.88 -6.98
C GLU A 171 16.83 13.05 -7.69
N ILE A 172 15.90 12.44 -6.95
CA ILE A 172 14.85 11.59 -7.52
C ILE A 172 13.91 12.39 -8.41
N LEU A 173 13.49 13.55 -7.95
CA LEU A 173 12.59 14.41 -8.72
C LEU A 173 13.31 15.23 -9.79
N ARG A 174 14.65 15.16 -9.86
CA ARG A 174 15.49 15.93 -10.78
C ARG A 174 15.17 17.43 -10.71
N VAL A 175 15.02 17.95 -9.50
CA VAL A 175 14.70 19.35 -9.25
C VAL A 175 15.78 19.99 -8.38
N SER A 176 16.05 21.28 -8.64
CA SER A 176 16.82 22.09 -7.71
C SER A 176 15.87 22.67 -6.66
N LEU A 177 16.15 22.43 -5.39
CA LEU A 177 15.39 23.03 -4.30
C LEU A 177 16.01 24.38 -3.96
N PRO A 178 15.30 25.51 -4.09
CA PRO A 178 15.78 26.81 -3.64
C PRO A 178 16.16 26.79 -2.16
N THR A 179 17.15 27.55 -1.77
CA THR A 179 17.63 27.61 -0.37
C THR A 179 16.53 27.94 0.63
N THR A 180 15.61 28.82 0.24
CA THR A 180 14.43 29.17 1.06
C THR A 180 13.52 27.98 1.32
N VAL A 181 13.33 27.12 0.31
CA VAL A 181 12.53 25.88 0.45
C VAL A 181 13.27 24.88 1.32
N GLN A 182 14.59 24.71 1.12
CA GLN A 182 15.41 23.82 1.95
C GLN A 182 15.37 24.24 3.43
N GLN A 183 15.56 25.53 3.71
CA GLN A 183 15.49 26.07 5.07
C GLN A 183 14.11 25.87 5.68
N ALA A 184 13.06 26.11 4.91
CA ALA A 184 11.71 25.91 5.38
C ALA A 184 11.44 24.41 5.66
N MET A 185 11.86 23.48 4.80
CA MET A 185 11.71 22.02 5.02
C MET A 185 12.53 21.50 6.22
N GLN A 186 13.51 22.24 6.69
CA GLN A 186 14.29 21.92 7.91
C GLN A 186 13.71 22.54 9.17
N GLY A 187 12.74 23.45 9.03
CA GLY A 187 12.53 24.43 10.09
C GLY A 187 11.58 24.05 11.21
N SER A 188 10.41 23.47 10.96
CA SER A 188 9.43 23.30 12.04
C SER A 188 8.49 22.14 11.78
N ASP A 189 8.17 21.39 12.83
CA ASP A 189 7.29 20.21 12.81
C ASP A 189 5.83 20.53 12.40
N TYR A 190 5.50 21.81 12.29
CA TYR A 190 4.13 22.27 11.96
C TYR A 190 3.99 22.78 10.52
N GLN A 191 4.97 22.51 9.66
CA GLN A 191 4.92 22.95 8.27
C GLN A 191 4.72 21.78 7.32
N ILE A 192 3.77 21.93 6.40
CA ILE A 192 3.52 20.98 5.31
C ILE A 192 3.89 21.62 3.99
N TYR A 193 4.67 20.90 3.19
CA TYR A 193 5.09 21.33 1.86
C TYR A 193 4.27 20.59 0.82
N LEU A 194 3.55 21.34 0.00
CA LEU A 194 2.83 20.82 -1.16
C LEU A 194 3.63 21.08 -2.42
N ILE A 195 3.91 20.03 -3.16
CA ILE A 195 4.54 20.10 -4.47
C ILE A 195 3.60 19.48 -5.50
N ASN A 196 3.17 20.29 -6.48
CA ASN A 196 2.37 19.84 -7.60
C ASN A 196 3.28 19.40 -8.75
N ARG A 197 3.04 18.21 -9.31
CA ARG A 197 3.80 17.67 -10.44
C ARG A 197 3.54 18.41 -11.76
N GLN A 198 2.31 18.89 -11.96
CA GLN A 198 1.92 19.49 -13.26
C GLN A 198 2.59 20.83 -13.52
N THR A 199 3.08 21.49 -12.49
CA THR A 199 3.73 22.78 -12.61
C THR A 199 5.23 22.59 -12.79
N ARG A 200 5.69 22.71 -14.04
CA ARG A 200 7.12 22.72 -14.38
C ARG A 200 7.84 23.99 -13.89
N ASN A 201 7.11 25.01 -13.49
CA ASN A 201 7.65 26.26 -12.95
C ASN A 201 7.93 26.13 -11.47
N HIS A 202 9.16 26.45 -11.06
CA HIS A 202 9.64 26.38 -9.67
C HIS A 202 8.87 27.27 -8.69
N ASN A 203 7.99 28.15 -9.18
CA ASN A 203 7.22 29.11 -8.37
C ASN A 203 5.91 28.55 -7.79
N ASP A 204 5.49 27.36 -8.19
CA ASP A 204 4.19 26.82 -7.77
C ASP A 204 4.28 25.86 -6.57
N ARG A 205 5.34 26.02 -5.78
CA ARG A 205 5.48 25.31 -4.51
C ARG A 205 4.81 26.11 -3.42
N ILE A 206 3.73 25.57 -2.87
CA ILE A 206 3.00 26.21 -1.81
C ILE A 206 3.52 25.66 -0.47
N ILE A 207 3.99 26.55 0.38
CA ILE A 207 4.36 26.25 1.76
C ILE A 207 3.16 26.62 2.62
N PHE A 208 2.60 25.63 3.33
CA PHE A 208 1.54 25.88 4.30
C PHE A 208 2.10 25.81 5.71
N ASN A 209 1.85 26.86 6.47
CA ASN A 209 1.97 26.77 7.91
C ASN A 209 0.69 26.16 8.46
N TYR A 210 0.80 24.96 9.01
CA TYR A 210 -0.32 24.27 9.60
C TYR A 210 -0.31 24.48 11.11
N HIS A 211 -1.28 25.23 11.59
CA HIS A 211 -1.56 25.33 13.02
C HIS A 211 -2.74 24.41 13.33
N MET A 212 -2.48 23.27 13.98
CA MET A 212 -3.57 22.58 14.67
C MET A 212 -3.91 23.40 15.92
N SER A 213 -5.08 24.01 15.94
CA SER A 213 -5.71 24.38 17.20
C SER A 213 -6.13 23.07 17.88
N LEU A 214 -5.49 22.74 18.99
CA LEU A 214 -5.92 21.71 19.91
C LEU A 214 -7.20 22.17 20.61
#